data_385d557cdc9461e66888c462c72228d0
#
_entry.id   385d557cdc9461e66888c462c72228d0
#
_cell.length_a   1.000
_cell.length_b   1.000
_cell.length_c   1.000
_cell.angle_alpha   90.00
_cell.angle_beta   90.00
_cell.angle_gamma   90.00
#
_symmetry.space_group_name_H-M   'P 1'
#
loop_
_entity.id
_entity.type
_entity.pdbx_description
1 polymer ?
#
loop_
_entity_poly.entity_id
_entity_poly.type
_entity_poly.pdbx_seq_one_letter_code
_entity_poly.pdbx_strand_id
1 'polypeptide(L)'
;MKKILLFLITLLTLTITVNAQEPSFYEGNFIGSIYMNKVKDNTIYYQQARFFINKNTNEAVYCIEPFATFNENASYQEQIPNLTPSQKERLSLLSYYGYNYPGHEDARWYAVTQLLIWQTADPSGKYYFTNTLNGSKTNRFDPEIREIETLIQNHYKEPSFNNQTYYLIHGNSLAIKDNNEVLNNYLSTTNNISIENNILLIDKPDIGTHQITINEKQLNNKPQQFYISETSQDLLTLGDPSPQSATINLIVQESNIEITKIDTDTKTTIPSGEASLIGTKFALYDIFDNKLEEYTITEEKLNIQGLNYGKYYIKEIAPGTGYTLNNNKYYFEITKENTTPKLTIENKVIEKEIIIKKIYGTNNNFIPEPNISFNIYNSQNEFIKTIKTNEEGLINIKLPYGTYTLKQLTTTEGYQKIDPIKIYVDDSEKEEITLKNYKINVPNTKTTIISTLINKLCQLLKLLLF
;
A
#
# COMPACT_ATOMS: atom_id res chain seq x y z
N MET A 1 -34.40 -58.87 -6.56
CA MET A 1 -35.01 -58.35 -7.80
C MET A 1 -35.45 -56.89 -7.56
N LYS A 2 -34.59 -55.95 -7.92
CA LYS A 2 -34.91 -54.51 -7.85
C LYS A 2 -35.39 -54.06 -9.23
N LYS A 3 -36.64 -53.62 -9.31
CA LYS A 3 -37.20 -53.04 -10.52
C LYS A 3 -36.65 -51.61 -10.70
N ILE A 4 -35.89 -51.42 -11.78
CA ILE A 4 -35.41 -50.09 -12.23
C ILE A 4 -36.59 -49.52 -13.03
N LEU A 5 -37.19 -48.44 -12.52
CA LEU A 5 -38.21 -47.64 -13.19
C LEU A 5 -37.49 -46.64 -14.07
N LEU A 6 -37.50 -46.86 -15.39
CA LEU A 6 -36.94 -45.93 -16.39
C LEU A 6 -37.99 -44.84 -16.62
N PHE A 7 -37.71 -43.63 -16.11
CA PHE A 7 -38.52 -42.43 -16.39
C PHE A 7 -38.02 -41.81 -17.72
N LEU A 8 -38.82 -42.00 -18.78
CA LEU A 8 -38.61 -41.33 -20.05
C LEU A 8 -39.09 -39.89 -19.91
N ILE A 9 -38.16 -38.93 -19.73
CA ILE A 9 -38.45 -37.50 -19.84
C ILE A 9 -38.45 -37.15 -21.32
N THR A 10 -39.64 -37.07 -21.93
CA THR A 10 -39.81 -36.44 -23.23
C THR A 10 -39.63 -34.93 -23.05
N LEU A 11 -38.45 -34.43 -23.44
CA LEU A 11 -38.18 -33.01 -23.53
C LEU A 11 -38.99 -32.44 -24.70
N LEU A 12 -40.13 -31.84 -24.39
CA LEU A 12 -40.88 -31.05 -25.34
C LEU A 12 -40.09 -29.77 -25.61
N THR A 13 -39.28 -29.74 -26.62
CA THR A 13 -38.67 -28.50 -27.12
C THR A 13 -39.78 -27.68 -27.76
N LEU A 14 -40.38 -26.77 -26.99
CA LEU A 14 -41.07 -25.64 -27.57
C LEU A 14 -40.07 -24.81 -28.36
N THR A 15 -40.05 -25.02 -29.66
CA THR A 15 -39.43 -24.05 -30.57
C THR A 15 -40.36 -22.83 -30.55
N ILE A 16 -40.07 -21.86 -29.74
CA ILE A 16 -40.61 -20.51 -29.88
C ILE A 16 -39.99 -19.98 -31.18
N THR A 17 -40.71 -20.13 -32.29
CA THR A 17 -40.41 -19.37 -33.50
C THR A 17 -40.69 -17.90 -33.16
N VAL A 18 -39.66 -17.17 -32.71
CA VAL A 18 -39.71 -15.72 -32.76
C VAL A 18 -39.79 -15.42 -34.25
N ASN A 19 -40.94 -15.06 -34.75
CA ASN A 19 -41.09 -14.44 -36.08
C ASN A 19 -40.32 -13.13 -35.98
N ALA A 20 -39.06 -13.14 -36.40
CA ALA A 20 -38.29 -11.92 -36.59
C ALA A 20 -39.07 -11.12 -37.64
N GLN A 21 -39.59 -9.97 -37.27
CA GLN A 21 -40.27 -9.08 -38.19
C GLN A 21 -39.25 -8.72 -39.30
N GLU A 22 -39.66 -8.90 -40.56
CA GLU A 22 -38.78 -8.56 -41.70
C GLU A 22 -38.32 -7.09 -41.60
N PRO A 23 -37.03 -6.84 -41.81
CA PRO A 23 -36.49 -5.48 -41.78
C PRO A 23 -37.18 -4.63 -42.86
N SER A 24 -37.72 -3.51 -42.44
CA SER A 24 -38.39 -2.57 -43.32
C SER A 24 -37.97 -1.13 -43.00
N PHE A 25 -37.88 -0.32 -44.05
CA PHE A 25 -37.31 1.03 -43.98
C PHE A 25 -38.17 2.05 -44.71
N TYR A 26 -37.97 3.32 -44.40
CA TYR A 26 -38.62 4.41 -45.10
C TYR A 26 -37.69 5.65 -45.20
N GLU A 27 -37.93 6.51 -46.22
CA GLU A 27 -37.34 7.80 -46.30
C GLU A 27 -38.01 8.74 -45.30
N GLY A 28 -37.23 9.30 -44.40
CA GLY A 28 -37.67 10.32 -43.44
C GLY A 28 -37.66 11.73 -44.03
N ASN A 29 -37.80 12.70 -43.18
CA ASN A 29 -37.82 14.12 -43.58
C ASN A 29 -36.50 14.60 -44.17
N PHE A 30 -36.58 15.61 -45.04
CA PHE A 30 -35.39 16.35 -45.47
C PHE A 30 -34.74 17.09 -44.31
N ILE A 31 -33.41 17.10 -44.37
CA ILE A 31 -32.58 17.73 -43.33
C ILE A 31 -32.32 19.17 -43.71
N GLY A 32 -33.19 20.07 -43.28
CA GLY A 32 -33.00 21.52 -43.48
C GLY A 32 -32.56 21.89 -44.91
N SER A 33 -31.69 22.90 -45.03
CA SER A 33 -31.07 23.30 -46.29
C SER A 33 -29.70 22.68 -46.49
N ILE A 34 -29.59 21.34 -46.35
CA ILE A 34 -28.35 20.59 -46.57
C ILE A 34 -28.45 19.85 -47.90
N TYR A 35 -27.57 20.22 -48.82
CA TYR A 35 -27.52 19.66 -50.17
C TYR A 35 -26.20 18.94 -50.42
N MET A 36 -26.27 17.83 -51.15
CA MET A 36 -25.12 16.98 -51.48
C MET A 36 -25.11 16.67 -52.96
N ASN A 37 -23.95 16.71 -53.58
CA ASN A 37 -23.78 16.22 -54.95
C ASN A 37 -23.02 14.91 -54.94
N LYS A 38 -23.47 14.02 -55.79
CA LYS A 38 -22.81 12.73 -56.12
C LYS A 38 -22.40 12.79 -57.60
N VAL A 39 -21.13 12.54 -57.87
CA VAL A 39 -20.62 12.58 -59.26
C VAL A 39 -20.01 11.24 -59.63
N LYS A 40 -20.50 10.65 -60.68
CA LYS A 40 -19.96 9.41 -61.27
C LYS A 40 -20.03 9.52 -62.79
N ASP A 41 -18.97 9.07 -63.49
CA ASP A 41 -18.90 9.08 -64.95
C ASP A 41 -19.27 10.43 -65.60
N ASN A 42 -18.78 11.53 -64.99
CA ASN A 42 -19.07 12.93 -65.37
C ASN A 42 -20.55 13.36 -65.22
N THR A 43 -21.41 12.54 -64.66
CA THR A 43 -22.81 12.87 -64.34
C THR A 43 -22.93 13.37 -62.92
N ILE A 44 -23.61 14.50 -62.72
CA ILE A 44 -23.86 15.08 -61.39
C ILE A 44 -25.29 14.74 -60.97
N TYR A 45 -25.41 14.10 -59.83
CA TYR A 45 -26.68 13.81 -59.14
C TYR A 45 -26.84 14.76 -57.99
N TYR A 46 -27.88 15.56 -58.03
CA TYR A 46 -28.22 16.57 -57.01
C TYR A 46 -29.17 15.97 -55.99
N GLN A 47 -28.89 16.14 -54.71
CA GLN A 47 -29.72 15.58 -53.63
C GLN A 47 -29.78 16.55 -52.45
N GLN A 48 -30.97 16.68 -51.86
CA GLN A 48 -31.13 17.22 -50.53
C GLN A 48 -30.96 16.10 -49.52
N ALA A 49 -30.24 16.35 -48.44
CA ALA A 49 -30.02 15.36 -47.38
C ALA A 49 -31.35 14.96 -46.70
N ARG A 50 -31.54 13.71 -46.45
CA ARG A 50 -32.72 13.18 -45.72
C ARG A 50 -32.32 11.97 -44.85
N PHE A 51 -33.12 11.69 -43.84
CA PHE A 51 -32.95 10.48 -43.04
C PHE A 51 -33.45 9.24 -43.80
N PHE A 52 -32.81 8.11 -43.50
CA PHE A 52 -33.39 6.77 -43.70
C PHE A 52 -33.66 6.17 -42.33
N ILE A 53 -34.81 5.57 -42.15
CA ILE A 53 -35.29 5.10 -40.85
C ILE A 53 -35.71 3.62 -40.93
N ASN A 54 -35.28 2.83 -39.97
CA ASN A 54 -35.77 1.48 -39.75
C ASN A 54 -37.19 1.57 -39.12
N LYS A 55 -38.21 1.04 -39.80
CA LYS A 55 -39.61 1.08 -39.33
C LYS A 55 -39.83 0.28 -38.02
N ASN A 56 -39.00 -0.75 -37.80
CA ASN A 56 -39.17 -1.64 -36.66
C ASN A 56 -38.60 -1.06 -35.37
N THR A 57 -37.46 -0.31 -35.47
CA THR A 57 -36.74 0.25 -34.32
C THR A 57 -36.86 1.78 -34.20
N ASN A 58 -37.35 2.44 -35.25
CA ASN A 58 -37.38 3.91 -35.43
C ASN A 58 -35.97 4.55 -35.34
N GLU A 59 -34.94 3.78 -35.60
CA GLU A 59 -33.56 4.25 -35.61
C GLU A 59 -33.15 4.69 -37.01
N ALA A 60 -32.25 5.68 -37.06
CA ALA A 60 -31.62 6.12 -38.33
C ALA A 60 -30.72 5.00 -38.87
N VAL A 61 -30.74 4.84 -40.19
CA VAL A 61 -29.84 3.99 -40.95
C VAL A 61 -29.19 4.75 -42.08
N TYR A 62 -28.12 4.27 -42.66
CA TYR A 62 -27.37 4.92 -43.72
C TYR A 62 -27.44 4.14 -45.01
N CYS A 63 -27.50 4.85 -46.14
CA CYS A 63 -27.32 4.27 -47.46
C CYS A 63 -25.83 4.00 -47.75
N ILE A 64 -25.48 2.81 -48.19
CA ILE A 64 -24.12 2.46 -48.64
C ILE A 64 -23.98 2.38 -50.17
N GLU A 65 -25.08 2.50 -50.91
CA GLU A 65 -25.09 2.54 -52.37
C GLU A 65 -25.59 3.91 -52.90
N PRO A 66 -24.70 4.87 -53.05
CA PRO A 66 -25.07 6.29 -53.28
C PRO A 66 -25.83 6.55 -54.57
N PHE A 67 -25.79 5.68 -55.56
CA PHE A 67 -26.45 5.84 -56.84
C PHE A 67 -27.67 4.93 -57.07
N ALA A 68 -27.96 4.01 -56.11
CA ALA A 68 -29.13 3.19 -56.15
C ALA A 68 -30.36 3.96 -55.68
N THR A 69 -31.54 3.62 -56.23
CA THR A 69 -32.82 4.25 -55.83
C THR A 69 -33.37 3.55 -54.60
N PHE A 70 -33.91 4.29 -53.67
CA PHE A 70 -34.59 3.72 -52.52
C PHE A 70 -36.04 3.32 -52.90
N ASN A 71 -36.41 2.13 -52.40
CA ASN A 71 -37.79 1.59 -52.58
C ASN A 71 -38.33 1.14 -51.22
N GLU A 72 -39.32 1.82 -50.69
CA GLU A 72 -39.92 1.54 -49.37
C GLU A 72 -40.60 0.14 -49.27
N ASN A 73 -40.93 -0.48 -50.41
CA ASN A 73 -41.57 -1.77 -50.48
C ASN A 73 -40.58 -2.90 -50.79
N ALA A 74 -39.28 -2.62 -50.76
CA ALA A 74 -38.24 -3.58 -51.02
C ALA A 74 -38.11 -4.58 -49.83
N SER A 75 -37.86 -5.82 -50.14
CA SER A 75 -37.41 -6.82 -49.16
C SER A 75 -35.92 -6.67 -48.91
N TYR A 76 -35.54 -6.78 -47.62
CA TYR A 76 -34.15 -6.69 -47.20
C TYR A 76 -33.71 -7.97 -46.50
N GLN A 77 -32.47 -8.34 -46.70
CA GLN A 77 -31.84 -9.46 -46.00
C GLN A 77 -30.61 -8.94 -45.22
N GLU A 78 -30.45 -9.42 -44.00
CA GLU A 78 -29.22 -9.15 -43.26
C GLU A 78 -28.09 -9.96 -43.88
N GLN A 79 -27.18 -9.27 -44.54
CA GLN A 79 -26.03 -9.87 -45.22
C GLN A 79 -24.87 -8.90 -45.28
N ILE A 80 -23.66 -9.40 -45.12
CA ILE A 80 -22.45 -8.60 -45.24
C ILE A 80 -22.20 -8.29 -46.73
N PRO A 81 -22.10 -7.01 -47.12
CA PRO A 81 -21.86 -6.62 -48.51
C PRO A 81 -20.42 -6.96 -48.95
N ASN A 82 -20.20 -6.99 -50.24
CA ASN A 82 -18.89 -7.22 -50.83
C ASN A 82 -17.98 -5.99 -50.70
N LEU A 83 -17.56 -5.69 -49.49
CA LEU A 83 -16.66 -4.60 -49.13
C LEU A 83 -15.34 -5.18 -48.60
N THR A 84 -14.27 -4.44 -48.75
CA THR A 84 -12.98 -4.80 -48.17
C THR A 84 -13.05 -4.76 -46.63
N PRO A 85 -12.20 -5.50 -45.90
CA PRO A 85 -12.13 -5.41 -44.43
C PRO A 85 -11.95 -3.98 -43.93
N SER A 86 -11.09 -3.20 -44.59
CA SER A 86 -10.83 -1.79 -44.23
C SER A 86 -12.05 -0.88 -44.43
N GLN A 87 -12.83 -1.12 -45.50
CA GLN A 87 -14.10 -0.38 -45.68
C GLN A 87 -15.12 -0.73 -44.60
N LYS A 88 -15.30 -2.02 -44.28
CA LYS A 88 -16.23 -2.45 -43.22
C LYS A 88 -15.88 -1.85 -41.87
N GLU A 89 -14.59 -1.89 -41.51
CA GLU A 89 -14.07 -1.29 -40.28
C GLU A 89 -14.34 0.22 -40.24
N ARG A 90 -14.00 0.95 -41.32
CA ARG A 90 -14.23 2.39 -41.38
C ARG A 90 -15.73 2.73 -41.34
N LEU A 91 -16.59 1.97 -41.99
CA LEU A 91 -18.06 2.14 -41.91
C LEU A 91 -18.57 1.95 -40.48
N SER A 92 -18.01 0.97 -39.76
CA SER A 92 -18.33 0.74 -38.36
C SER A 92 -17.96 1.96 -37.50
N LEU A 93 -16.74 2.47 -37.65
CA LEU A 93 -16.28 3.65 -36.93
C LEU A 93 -17.07 4.91 -37.30
N LEU A 94 -17.43 5.12 -38.57
CA LEU A 94 -18.25 6.22 -39.02
C LEU A 94 -19.67 6.16 -38.42
N SER A 95 -20.27 4.96 -38.36
CA SER A 95 -21.59 4.80 -37.75
C SER A 95 -21.58 5.00 -36.24
N TYR A 96 -20.44 4.75 -35.59
CA TYR A 96 -20.24 4.94 -34.15
C TYR A 96 -19.96 6.39 -33.78
N TYR A 97 -18.96 7.03 -34.41
CA TYR A 97 -18.54 8.40 -34.13
C TYR A 97 -19.35 9.48 -34.85
N GLY A 98 -20.21 9.10 -35.76
CA GLY A 98 -21.08 9.99 -36.50
C GLY A 98 -22.30 10.47 -35.70
N TYR A 99 -23.47 10.38 -36.35
CA TYR A 99 -24.73 10.77 -35.72
C TYR A 99 -25.06 9.94 -34.49
N ASN A 100 -25.58 10.58 -33.45
CA ASN A 100 -25.88 10.05 -32.11
C ASN A 100 -24.65 9.71 -31.23
N TYR A 101 -23.44 10.00 -31.67
CA TYR A 101 -22.32 10.08 -30.75
C TYR A 101 -22.54 11.27 -29.78
N PRO A 102 -22.10 11.22 -28.50
CA PRO A 102 -22.23 12.32 -27.58
C PRO A 102 -21.74 13.68 -28.17
N GLY A 103 -22.64 14.66 -28.29
CA GLY A 103 -22.43 15.94 -28.97
C GLY A 103 -22.79 15.97 -30.45
N HIS A 104 -23.18 14.82 -31.07
CA HIS A 104 -23.54 14.70 -32.47
C HIS A 104 -25.04 14.40 -32.70
N GLU A 105 -25.93 14.91 -31.87
CA GLU A 105 -27.34 14.55 -31.87
C GLU A 105 -28.19 15.27 -32.92
N ASP A 106 -27.68 16.34 -33.53
CA ASP A 106 -28.47 17.07 -34.53
C ASP A 106 -28.34 16.50 -35.96
N ALA A 107 -29.31 16.81 -36.80
CA ALA A 107 -29.44 16.25 -38.15
C ALA A 107 -28.28 16.56 -39.09
N ARG A 108 -27.47 17.61 -38.86
CA ARG A 108 -26.30 17.92 -39.68
C ARG A 108 -25.23 16.82 -39.52
N TRP A 109 -25.08 16.23 -38.33
CA TRP A 109 -24.18 15.14 -38.10
C TRP A 109 -24.58 13.89 -38.89
N TYR A 110 -25.90 13.62 -38.99
CA TYR A 110 -26.38 12.54 -39.83
C TYR A 110 -25.96 12.75 -41.30
N ALA A 111 -26.19 13.97 -41.84
CA ALA A 111 -25.83 14.29 -43.23
C ALA A 111 -24.32 14.20 -43.48
N VAL A 112 -23.49 14.65 -42.52
CA VAL A 112 -22.02 14.50 -42.59
C VAL A 112 -21.60 13.07 -42.59
N THR A 113 -22.13 12.28 -41.66
CA THR A 113 -21.84 10.81 -41.54
C THR A 113 -22.25 10.11 -42.83
N GLN A 114 -23.43 10.39 -43.37
CA GLN A 114 -23.91 9.80 -44.63
C GLN A 114 -22.95 10.09 -45.81
N LEU A 115 -22.44 11.29 -45.92
CA LEU A 115 -21.47 11.67 -46.95
C LEU A 115 -20.15 10.90 -46.81
N LEU A 116 -19.62 10.77 -45.59
CA LEU A 116 -18.40 10.00 -45.30
C LEU A 116 -18.60 8.50 -45.55
N ILE A 117 -19.78 7.99 -45.27
CA ILE A 117 -20.15 6.59 -45.58
C ILE A 117 -20.11 6.35 -47.09
N TRP A 118 -20.69 7.27 -47.93
CA TRP A 118 -20.61 7.13 -49.37
C TRP A 118 -19.18 7.19 -49.90
N GLN A 119 -18.35 8.12 -49.40
CA GLN A 119 -16.94 8.19 -49.76
C GLN A 119 -16.18 6.90 -49.44
N THR A 120 -16.58 6.18 -48.36
CA THR A 120 -15.97 4.92 -47.93
C THR A 120 -16.48 3.73 -48.76
N ALA A 121 -17.79 3.65 -48.96
CA ALA A 121 -18.43 2.53 -49.67
C ALA A 121 -18.14 2.54 -51.17
N ASP A 122 -18.17 3.71 -51.81
CA ASP A 122 -17.80 3.90 -53.22
C ASP A 122 -16.69 4.95 -53.40
N PRO A 123 -15.40 4.56 -53.32
CA PRO A 123 -14.29 5.48 -53.46
C PRO A 123 -14.08 5.97 -54.93
N SER A 124 -14.80 5.40 -55.88
CA SER A 124 -14.74 5.81 -57.29
C SER A 124 -15.56 7.07 -57.58
N GLY A 125 -16.58 7.33 -56.78
CA GLY A 125 -17.46 8.53 -56.86
C GLY A 125 -16.81 9.73 -56.20
N LYS A 126 -17.37 10.91 -56.49
CA LYS A 126 -17.03 12.17 -55.78
C LYS A 126 -18.26 12.68 -55.03
N TYR A 127 -18.11 12.95 -53.74
CA TYR A 127 -19.18 13.31 -52.83
C TYR A 127 -18.78 14.60 -52.11
N TYR A 128 -19.65 15.63 -52.15
CA TYR A 128 -19.38 16.92 -51.54
C TYR A 128 -20.68 17.67 -51.23
N PHE A 129 -20.62 18.54 -50.24
CA PHE A 129 -21.73 19.44 -49.91
C PHE A 129 -21.78 20.65 -50.87
N THR A 130 -22.99 21.14 -51.10
CA THR A 130 -23.23 22.34 -51.90
C THR A 130 -24.12 23.34 -51.15
N ASN A 131 -24.03 24.63 -51.55
CA ASN A 131 -24.81 25.70 -50.89
C ASN A 131 -26.29 25.64 -51.21
N THR A 132 -26.65 25.18 -52.39
CA THR A 132 -28.02 24.98 -52.88
C THR A 132 -28.08 23.68 -53.69
N LEU A 133 -29.27 23.20 -54.06
CA LEU A 133 -29.46 21.95 -54.78
C LEU A 133 -28.57 21.85 -56.06
N ASN A 134 -28.37 22.92 -56.78
CA ASN A 134 -27.52 22.95 -57.97
C ASN A 134 -26.32 23.90 -57.80
N GLY A 135 -25.94 24.16 -56.58
CA GLY A 135 -24.96 25.16 -56.20
C GLY A 135 -23.52 24.72 -56.27
N SER A 136 -22.66 25.65 -55.98
CA SER A 136 -21.22 25.39 -55.88
C SER A 136 -20.88 24.58 -54.59
N LYS A 137 -19.75 23.86 -54.62
CA LYS A 137 -19.20 23.16 -53.46
C LYS A 137 -19.04 24.14 -52.29
N THR A 138 -19.37 23.68 -51.09
CA THR A 138 -19.17 24.41 -49.84
C THR A 138 -18.32 23.63 -48.86
N ASN A 139 -17.58 24.35 -48.03
CA ASN A 139 -16.77 23.81 -46.93
C ASN A 139 -17.44 23.99 -45.56
N ARG A 140 -18.75 24.29 -45.57
CA ARG A 140 -19.53 24.60 -44.37
C ARG A 140 -19.45 23.53 -43.30
N PHE A 141 -19.29 22.25 -43.67
CA PHE A 141 -19.29 21.10 -42.79
C PHE A 141 -17.88 20.51 -42.55
N ASP A 142 -16.83 21.20 -42.97
CA ASP A 142 -15.45 20.76 -42.73
C ASP A 142 -15.10 20.61 -41.24
N PRO A 143 -15.61 21.44 -40.30
CA PRO A 143 -15.37 21.21 -38.87
C PRO A 143 -15.90 19.86 -38.39
N GLU A 144 -17.15 19.51 -38.71
CA GLU A 144 -17.80 18.24 -38.32
C GLU A 144 -17.06 17.01 -38.94
N ILE A 145 -16.65 17.15 -40.21
CA ILE A 145 -15.84 16.11 -40.89
C ILE A 145 -14.53 15.90 -40.13
N ARG A 146 -13.81 16.96 -39.79
CA ARG A 146 -12.53 16.86 -39.07
C ARG A 146 -12.71 16.27 -37.68
N GLU A 147 -13.80 16.57 -36.99
CA GLU A 147 -14.10 16.04 -35.66
C GLU A 147 -14.28 14.51 -35.71
N ILE A 148 -15.15 14.01 -36.63
CA ILE A 148 -15.35 12.57 -36.83
C ILE A 148 -14.04 11.89 -37.20
N GLU A 149 -13.27 12.45 -38.14
CA GLU A 149 -11.99 11.86 -38.56
C GLU A 149 -10.97 11.81 -37.40
N THR A 150 -10.95 12.82 -36.54
CA THR A 150 -10.08 12.86 -35.36
C THR A 150 -10.47 11.78 -34.35
N LEU A 151 -11.79 11.60 -34.11
CA LEU A 151 -12.29 10.55 -33.23
C LEU A 151 -11.92 9.16 -33.78
N ILE A 152 -12.10 8.93 -35.08
CA ILE A 152 -11.71 7.68 -35.74
C ILE A 152 -10.20 7.43 -35.64
N GLN A 153 -9.35 8.43 -35.86
CA GLN A 153 -7.91 8.30 -35.72
C GLN A 153 -7.48 7.97 -34.29
N ASN A 154 -8.21 8.47 -33.30
CA ASN A 154 -7.93 8.21 -31.88
C ASN A 154 -8.53 6.90 -31.36
N HIS A 155 -9.41 6.24 -32.11
CA HIS A 155 -10.09 5.01 -31.67
C HIS A 155 -9.11 3.91 -31.25
N TYR A 156 -8.00 3.72 -31.98
CA TYR A 156 -6.98 2.73 -31.69
C TYR A 156 -5.85 3.24 -30.78
N LYS A 157 -5.98 4.48 -30.30
CA LYS A 157 -4.99 5.05 -29.38
C LYS A 157 -5.28 4.53 -27.99
N GLU A 158 -4.42 3.67 -27.50
CA GLU A 158 -4.55 3.07 -26.17
C GLU A 158 -4.18 4.07 -25.06
N PRO A 159 -4.73 3.90 -23.84
CA PRO A 159 -4.24 4.61 -22.66
C PRO A 159 -2.72 4.42 -22.49
N SER A 160 -2.03 5.51 -22.11
CA SER A 160 -0.56 5.53 -22.03
C SER A 160 0.05 4.54 -21.04
N PHE A 161 -0.74 4.03 -20.14
CA PHE A 161 -0.37 3.05 -19.12
C PHE A 161 -0.67 1.60 -19.53
N ASN A 162 -1.20 1.35 -20.73
CA ASN A 162 -1.54 -0.01 -21.16
C ASN A 162 -0.34 -0.94 -21.05
N ASN A 163 -0.56 -2.14 -20.49
CA ASN A 163 0.45 -3.18 -20.22
C ASN A 163 1.58 -2.78 -19.25
N GLN A 164 1.42 -1.68 -18.50
CA GLN A 164 2.38 -1.27 -17.48
C GLN A 164 2.17 -2.04 -16.16
N THR A 165 3.26 -2.14 -15.37
CA THR A 165 3.23 -2.73 -14.03
C THR A 165 3.43 -1.64 -12.97
N TYR A 166 2.54 -1.61 -11.98
CA TYR A 166 2.58 -0.69 -10.85
C TYR A 166 2.76 -1.45 -9.54
N TYR A 167 3.39 -0.79 -8.59
CA TYR A 167 3.62 -1.32 -7.25
C TYR A 167 2.97 -0.39 -6.22
N LEU A 168 2.29 -0.95 -5.25
CA LEU A 168 1.57 -0.18 -4.23
C LEU A 168 1.75 -0.83 -2.86
N ILE A 169 1.87 -0.03 -1.82
CA ILE A 169 1.79 -0.52 -0.45
C ILE A 169 0.31 -0.59 -0.05
N HIS A 170 -0.07 -1.72 0.52
CA HIS A 170 -1.44 -1.99 0.99
C HIS A 170 -1.99 -0.84 1.87
N GLY A 171 -3.27 -0.56 1.72
CA GLY A 171 -3.95 0.53 2.40
C GLY A 171 -3.91 1.87 1.67
N ASN A 172 -3.11 1.99 0.60
CA ASN A 172 -3.06 3.18 -0.25
C ASN A 172 -3.90 3.02 -1.51
N SER A 173 -4.21 4.14 -2.15
CA SER A 173 -4.86 4.21 -3.46
C SER A 173 -3.86 4.61 -4.54
N LEU A 174 -4.09 4.17 -5.77
CA LEU A 174 -3.25 4.47 -6.93
C LEU A 174 -4.04 5.33 -7.94
N ALA A 175 -3.49 6.47 -8.31
CA ALA A 175 -4.02 7.34 -9.36
C ALA A 175 -3.06 7.37 -10.54
N ILE A 176 -3.53 7.01 -11.74
CA ILE A 176 -2.73 6.95 -12.97
C ILE A 176 -3.34 7.90 -13.98
N LYS A 177 -2.59 8.94 -14.36
CA LYS A 177 -2.99 9.86 -15.43
C LYS A 177 -2.71 9.24 -16.80
N ASP A 178 -3.70 9.31 -17.68
CA ASP A 178 -3.50 8.97 -19.08
C ASP A 178 -2.94 10.18 -19.87
N ASN A 179 -1.70 10.07 -20.33
CA ASN A 179 -1.05 11.11 -21.14
C ASN A 179 -1.50 11.09 -22.60
N ASN A 180 -2.20 10.04 -23.05
CA ASN A 180 -2.80 9.94 -24.36
C ASN A 180 -4.18 10.58 -24.46
N GLU A 181 -4.79 10.94 -23.32
CA GLU A 181 -6.08 11.63 -23.21
C GLU A 181 -7.26 10.87 -23.82
N VAL A 182 -7.18 9.52 -23.86
CA VAL A 182 -8.24 8.68 -24.41
C VAL A 182 -9.04 7.94 -23.32
N LEU A 183 -8.59 7.99 -22.08
CA LEU A 183 -9.16 7.20 -20.97
C LEU A 183 -10.64 7.54 -20.68
N ASN A 184 -11.09 8.75 -20.99
CA ASN A 184 -12.49 9.12 -20.81
C ASN A 184 -13.45 8.29 -21.69
N ASN A 185 -12.94 7.63 -22.74
CA ASN A 185 -13.70 6.71 -23.57
C ASN A 185 -13.83 5.29 -22.97
N TYR A 186 -13.17 5.02 -21.84
CA TYR A 186 -13.16 3.72 -21.19
C TYR A 186 -14.05 3.70 -19.94
N LEU A 187 -14.39 2.49 -19.52
CA LEU A 187 -15.10 2.23 -18.26
C LEU A 187 -14.48 1.03 -17.55
N SER A 188 -14.68 0.99 -16.23
CA SER A 188 -14.40 -0.18 -15.40
C SER A 188 -15.69 -0.75 -14.86
N THR A 189 -15.76 -2.07 -14.75
CA THR A 189 -16.87 -2.79 -14.09
C THR A 189 -16.53 -3.16 -12.65
N THR A 190 -15.35 -2.82 -12.16
CA THR A 190 -14.86 -3.17 -10.82
C THR A 190 -15.18 -2.04 -9.84
N ASN A 191 -15.79 -2.36 -8.69
CA ASN A 191 -16.32 -1.38 -7.74
C ASN A 191 -15.29 -0.43 -7.12
N ASN A 192 -14.03 -0.85 -7.00
CA ASN A 192 -12.95 -0.04 -6.43
C ASN A 192 -12.11 0.69 -7.50
N ILE A 193 -12.60 0.77 -8.75
CA ILE A 193 -11.92 1.40 -9.86
C ILE A 193 -12.84 2.44 -10.47
N SER A 194 -12.40 3.70 -10.54
CA SER A 194 -13.11 4.79 -11.21
C SER A 194 -12.22 5.48 -12.25
N ILE A 195 -12.88 6.11 -13.22
CA ILE A 195 -12.24 6.88 -14.29
C ILE A 195 -12.85 8.28 -14.28
N GLU A 196 -12.04 9.29 -14.02
CA GLU A 196 -12.44 10.69 -14.00
C GLU A 196 -11.32 11.59 -14.54
N ASN A 197 -11.64 12.50 -15.41
CA ASN A 197 -10.70 13.51 -15.93
C ASN A 197 -9.38 12.94 -16.49
N ASN A 198 -9.46 11.85 -17.25
CA ASN A 198 -8.30 11.10 -17.76
C ASN A 198 -7.38 10.53 -16.66
N ILE A 199 -7.93 10.26 -15.47
CA ILE A 199 -7.24 9.58 -14.37
C ILE A 199 -7.97 8.26 -14.06
N LEU A 200 -7.21 7.17 -14.03
CA LEU A 200 -7.64 5.89 -13.48
C LEU A 200 -7.31 5.89 -11.99
N LEU A 201 -8.33 5.81 -11.15
CA LEU A 201 -8.19 5.68 -9.71
C LEU A 201 -8.51 4.25 -9.28
N ILE A 202 -7.60 3.63 -8.54
CA ILE A 202 -7.76 2.32 -7.91
C ILE A 202 -7.70 2.54 -6.40
N ASP A 203 -8.84 2.34 -5.73
CA ASP A 203 -8.97 2.62 -4.30
C ASP A 203 -8.67 1.40 -3.47
N LYS A 204 -7.63 1.49 -2.63
CA LYS A 204 -7.23 0.52 -1.59
C LYS A 204 -7.39 -0.95 -2.00
N PRO A 205 -6.71 -1.40 -3.04
CA PRO A 205 -6.78 -2.79 -3.48
C PRO A 205 -6.19 -3.74 -2.43
N ASP A 206 -6.67 -4.98 -2.43
CA ASP A 206 -6.17 -6.04 -1.57
C ASP A 206 -4.72 -6.43 -1.92
N ILE A 207 -4.04 -7.07 -0.95
CA ILE A 207 -2.68 -7.59 -1.15
C ILE A 207 -2.68 -8.67 -2.23
N GLY A 208 -1.68 -8.63 -3.09
CA GLY A 208 -1.49 -9.61 -4.15
C GLY A 208 -1.14 -9.02 -5.50
N THR A 209 -1.19 -9.87 -6.53
CA THR A 209 -1.00 -9.47 -7.92
C THR A 209 -2.36 -9.44 -8.61
N HIS A 210 -2.70 -8.29 -9.18
CA HIS A 210 -3.96 -8.05 -9.86
C HIS A 210 -3.69 -7.68 -11.31
N GLN A 211 -4.46 -8.27 -12.23
CA GLN A 211 -4.57 -7.81 -13.60
C GLN A 211 -5.90 -7.05 -13.73
N ILE A 212 -5.82 -5.76 -14.02
CA ILE A 212 -6.97 -4.87 -14.14
C ILE A 212 -7.17 -4.55 -15.61
N THR A 213 -8.33 -4.89 -16.14
CA THR A 213 -8.73 -4.59 -17.51
C THR A 213 -9.86 -3.58 -17.50
N ILE A 214 -9.72 -2.53 -18.29
CA ILE A 214 -10.76 -1.55 -18.60
C ILE A 214 -11.12 -1.66 -20.07
N ASN A 215 -12.37 -1.45 -20.39
CA ASN A 215 -12.89 -1.59 -21.74
C ASN A 215 -13.45 -0.26 -22.26
N GLU A 216 -13.35 -0.05 -23.55
CA GLU A 216 -13.99 1.07 -24.22
C GLU A 216 -15.51 1.01 -24.03
N LYS A 217 -16.13 2.18 -23.88
CA LYS A 217 -17.59 2.32 -23.76
C LYS A 217 -18.26 1.90 -25.05
N GLN A 218 -19.36 1.20 -24.91
CA GLN A 218 -20.26 0.91 -26.01
C GLN A 218 -21.50 1.81 -25.90
N LEU A 219 -21.90 2.46 -26.98
CA LEU A 219 -23.00 3.43 -27.01
C LEU A 219 -24.31 2.77 -27.43
N ASN A 220 -24.26 1.90 -28.42
CA ASN A 220 -25.45 1.27 -29.02
C ASN A 220 -25.76 -0.11 -28.42
N ASN A 221 -24.78 -0.72 -27.74
CA ASN A 221 -24.86 -2.10 -27.17
C ASN A 221 -25.27 -3.18 -28.18
N LYS A 222 -24.96 -2.94 -29.46
CA LYS A 222 -25.24 -3.86 -30.56
C LYS A 222 -24.22 -3.72 -31.67
N PRO A 223 -23.91 -4.80 -32.40
CA PRO A 223 -23.05 -4.73 -33.56
C PRO A 223 -23.75 -3.98 -34.70
N GLN A 224 -22.94 -3.44 -35.62
CA GLN A 224 -23.42 -2.89 -36.87
C GLN A 224 -24.00 -4.00 -37.75
N GLN A 225 -25.13 -3.72 -38.43
CA GLN A 225 -25.79 -4.64 -39.35
C GLN A 225 -25.88 -4.02 -40.75
N PHE A 226 -25.78 -4.86 -41.74
CA PHE A 226 -25.97 -4.51 -43.16
C PHE A 226 -27.23 -5.16 -43.67
N TYR A 227 -27.99 -4.44 -44.44
CA TYR A 227 -29.25 -4.90 -45.09
C TYR A 227 -29.11 -4.72 -46.57
N ILE A 228 -29.12 -5.85 -47.32
CA ILE A 228 -28.97 -5.92 -48.74
C ILE A 228 -30.30 -6.11 -49.42
N SER A 229 -30.56 -5.42 -50.55
CA SER A 229 -31.75 -5.54 -51.33
C SER A 229 -31.45 -5.57 -52.86
N GLU A 230 -32.10 -6.49 -53.60
CA GLU A 230 -31.96 -6.51 -55.05
C GLU A 230 -32.75 -5.39 -55.76
N THR A 231 -33.72 -4.77 -55.07
CA THR A 231 -34.65 -3.80 -55.67
C THR A 231 -34.59 -2.40 -55.00
N SER A 232 -33.65 -2.20 -54.10
CA SER A 232 -33.45 -0.94 -53.36
C SER A 232 -31.97 -0.81 -52.98
N GLN A 233 -31.56 0.37 -52.55
CA GLN A 233 -30.18 0.60 -52.06
C GLN A 233 -29.92 -0.21 -50.79
N ASP A 234 -28.70 -0.69 -50.63
CA ASP A 234 -28.22 -1.32 -49.41
C ASP A 234 -28.08 -0.32 -48.23
N LEU A 235 -28.37 -0.82 -47.06
CA LEU A 235 -28.45 -0.02 -45.85
C LEU A 235 -27.52 -0.52 -44.74
N LEU A 236 -27.14 0.38 -43.87
CA LEU A 236 -26.27 0.17 -42.74
C LEU A 236 -26.90 0.74 -41.47
N THR A 237 -26.97 -0.05 -40.39
CA THR A 237 -27.44 0.44 -39.11
C THR A 237 -26.34 1.13 -38.31
N LEU A 238 -26.75 1.88 -37.28
CA LEU A 238 -25.86 2.26 -36.20
C LEU A 238 -25.42 1.02 -35.40
N GLY A 239 -24.18 0.97 -35.01
CA GLY A 239 -23.65 -0.14 -34.20
C GLY A 239 -22.30 0.23 -33.60
N ASP A 240 -21.89 -0.55 -32.62
CA ASP A 240 -20.61 -0.35 -31.97
C ASP A 240 -19.51 -1.14 -32.69
N PRO A 241 -18.30 -0.58 -32.84
CA PRO A 241 -17.13 -1.34 -33.28
C PRO A 241 -16.74 -2.32 -32.16
N SER A 242 -15.79 -3.20 -32.44
CA SER A 242 -15.19 -4.06 -31.43
C SER A 242 -14.49 -3.17 -30.36
N PRO A 243 -14.85 -3.28 -29.08
CA PRO A 243 -14.30 -2.39 -28.07
C PRO A 243 -12.82 -2.65 -27.84
N GLN A 244 -12.06 -1.58 -27.70
CA GLN A 244 -10.68 -1.63 -27.27
C GLN A 244 -10.60 -1.93 -25.78
N SER A 245 -9.50 -2.58 -25.35
CA SER A 245 -9.24 -2.88 -23.96
C SER A 245 -7.85 -2.40 -23.56
N ALA A 246 -7.70 -1.92 -22.33
CA ALA A 246 -6.40 -1.63 -21.76
C ALA A 246 -6.23 -2.38 -20.44
N THR A 247 -5.03 -2.85 -20.20
CA THR A 247 -4.70 -3.70 -19.05
C THR A 247 -3.51 -3.12 -18.29
N ILE A 248 -3.58 -3.15 -16.97
CA ILE A 248 -2.43 -2.90 -16.09
C ILE A 248 -2.20 -4.09 -15.16
N ASN A 249 -0.95 -4.30 -14.77
CA ASN A 249 -0.59 -5.22 -13.70
C ASN A 249 -0.31 -4.41 -12.43
N LEU A 250 -0.97 -4.75 -11.33
CA LEU A 250 -0.80 -4.10 -10.05
C LEU A 250 -0.32 -5.11 -9.02
N ILE A 251 0.81 -4.81 -8.38
CA ILE A 251 1.39 -5.62 -7.31
C ILE A 251 1.24 -4.85 -6.01
N VAL A 252 0.39 -5.35 -5.11
CA VAL A 252 0.12 -4.75 -3.80
C VAL A 252 0.87 -5.52 -2.73
N GLN A 253 1.72 -4.85 -1.98
CA GLN A 253 2.62 -5.44 -1.00
C GLN A 253 2.38 -4.84 0.39
N GLU A 254 2.64 -5.63 1.44
CA GLU A 254 2.80 -5.08 2.78
C GLU A 254 4.19 -4.49 2.95
N SER A 255 4.30 -3.46 3.79
CA SER A 255 5.59 -2.99 4.29
C SER A 255 5.66 -3.13 5.81
N ASN A 256 6.82 -3.57 6.30
CA ASN A 256 7.10 -3.69 7.72
C ASN A 256 8.60 -3.49 7.98
N ILE A 257 8.96 -2.47 8.77
CA ILE A 257 10.30 -2.38 9.32
C ILE A 257 10.37 -3.08 10.67
N GLU A 258 11.24 -4.07 10.82
CA GLU A 258 11.55 -4.74 12.07
C GLU A 258 12.77 -4.09 12.73
N ILE A 259 12.62 -3.58 13.95
CA ILE A 259 13.69 -2.97 14.74
C ILE A 259 13.92 -3.83 15.96
N THR A 260 15.14 -4.38 16.09
CA THR A 260 15.59 -5.13 17.25
C THR A 260 16.50 -4.24 18.09
N LYS A 261 16.15 -4.08 19.37
CA LYS A 261 16.96 -3.35 20.32
C LYS A 261 17.85 -4.32 21.09
N ILE A 262 19.15 -4.05 21.18
CA ILE A 262 20.09 -4.90 21.89
C ILE A 262 20.99 -4.11 22.85
N ASP A 263 21.48 -4.79 23.85
CA ASP A 263 22.50 -4.28 24.78
C ASP A 263 23.89 -4.38 24.13
N THR A 264 24.69 -3.31 24.24
CA THR A 264 26.03 -3.23 23.63
C THR A 264 27.00 -4.25 24.23
N ASP A 265 26.87 -4.60 25.49
CA ASP A 265 27.83 -5.45 26.19
C ASP A 265 27.48 -6.94 26.02
N THR A 266 26.17 -7.30 26.08
CA THR A 266 25.72 -8.67 25.85
C THR A 266 25.58 -9.03 24.38
N LYS A 267 25.44 -8.05 23.49
CA LYS A 267 25.11 -8.21 22.05
C LYS A 267 23.81 -8.96 21.80
N THR A 268 22.91 -8.92 22.77
CA THR A 268 21.61 -9.61 22.73
C THR A 268 20.48 -8.70 23.23
N THR A 269 19.24 -9.17 23.19
CA THR A 269 18.08 -8.53 23.81
C THR A 269 18.06 -8.63 25.32
N ILE A 270 19.02 -9.40 25.92
CA ILE A 270 19.15 -9.57 27.38
C ILE A 270 19.96 -8.40 27.94
N PRO A 271 19.39 -7.58 28.83
CA PRO A 271 20.09 -6.45 29.41
C PRO A 271 21.24 -6.85 30.35
N SER A 272 22.24 -5.99 30.45
CA SER A 272 23.25 -6.06 31.52
C SER A 272 22.68 -5.53 32.81
N GLY A 273 22.93 -6.19 33.95
CA GLY A 273 22.41 -5.78 35.27
C GLY A 273 20.88 -5.86 35.35
N GLU A 274 20.29 -4.81 35.88
CA GLU A 274 18.82 -4.68 36.04
C GLU A 274 18.21 -3.65 35.08
N ALA A 275 18.93 -3.30 34.03
CA ALA A 275 18.44 -2.39 32.99
C ALA A 275 17.30 -3.04 32.17
N SER A 276 16.56 -2.23 31.45
CA SER A 276 15.48 -2.68 30.56
C SER A 276 15.51 -1.96 29.23
N LEU A 277 15.55 -2.69 28.12
CA LEU A 277 15.37 -2.14 26.77
C LEU A 277 13.92 -1.78 26.48
N ILE A 278 12.97 -2.40 27.22
CA ILE A 278 11.55 -2.06 27.15
C ILE A 278 11.32 -0.63 27.66
N GLY A 279 10.44 0.10 26.99
CA GLY A 279 10.19 1.50 27.30
C GLY A 279 11.05 2.49 26.48
N THR A 280 12.03 2.00 25.71
CA THR A 280 12.77 2.84 24.74
C THR A 280 11.79 3.49 23.77
N LYS A 281 11.93 4.81 23.54
CA LYS A 281 11.10 5.55 22.60
C LYS A 281 11.89 5.97 21.37
N PHE A 282 11.27 5.79 20.22
CA PHE A 282 11.78 6.20 18.92
C PHE A 282 10.86 7.21 18.25
N ALA A 283 11.41 8.13 17.48
CA ALA A 283 10.68 8.92 16.51
C ALA A 283 11.13 8.52 15.10
N LEU A 284 10.13 8.33 14.21
CA LEU A 284 10.30 8.07 12.78
C LEU A 284 10.27 9.39 12.02
N TYR A 285 11.14 9.53 11.04
CA TYR A 285 11.27 10.70 10.18
C TYR A 285 11.38 10.30 8.71
N ASP A 286 10.92 11.19 7.82
CA ASP A 286 11.33 11.15 6.42
C ASP A 286 12.75 11.73 6.22
N ILE A 287 13.23 11.68 4.98
CA ILE A 287 14.59 12.22 4.67
C ILE A 287 14.71 13.75 4.73
N PHE A 288 13.57 14.46 4.85
CA PHE A 288 13.50 15.92 4.97
C PHE A 288 13.42 16.39 6.41
N ASP A 289 13.68 15.48 7.38
CA ASP A 289 13.59 15.72 8.82
C ASP A 289 12.14 16.01 9.31
N ASN A 290 11.10 15.70 8.55
CA ASN A 290 9.73 15.76 9.03
C ASN A 290 9.46 14.55 9.93
N LYS A 291 9.09 14.82 11.18
CA LYS A 291 8.67 13.77 12.11
C LYS A 291 7.32 13.22 11.70
N LEU A 292 7.25 11.91 11.51
CA LEU A 292 6.04 11.21 11.10
C LEU A 292 5.28 10.66 12.31
N GLU A 293 5.96 9.92 13.18
CA GLU A 293 5.31 9.23 14.30
C GLU A 293 6.30 8.90 15.42
N GLU A 294 5.78 8.57 16.62
CA GLU A 294 6.56 8.05 17.76
C GLU A 294 6.13 6.65 18.12
N TYR A 295 7.12 5.83 18.49
CA TYR A 295 6.93 4.44 18.88
C TYR A 295 7.63 4.15 20.20
N THR A 296 7.04 3.26 21.00
CA THR A 296 7.64 2.75 22.24
C THR A 296 7.87 1.25 22.11
N ILE A 297 9.05 0.78 22.45
CA ILE A 297 9.34 -0.65 22.53
C ILE A 297 8.61 -1.24 23.73
N THR A 298 7.71 -2.16 23.50
CA THR A 298 6.92 -2.90 24.49
C THR A 298 7.30 -4.39 24.53
N GLU A 299 7.99 -4.87 23.51
CA GLU A 299 8.43 -6.25 23.34
C GLU A 299 9.90 -6.24 22.84
N GLU A 300 10.47 -7.42 22.55
CA GLU A 300 11.85 -7.52 22.04
C GLU A 300 12.08 -6.81 20.71
N LYS A 301 11.02 -6.68 19.90
CA LYS A 301 11.06 -6.08 18.57
C LYS A 301 9.97 -5.04 18.40
N LEU A 302 10.30 -3.97 17.72
CA LEU A 302 9.32 -2.99 17.22
C LEU A 302 9.07 -3.25 15.74
N ASN A 303 7.80 -3.39 15.36
CA ASN A 303 7.35 -3.52 13.99
C ASN A 303 6.54 -2.29 13.59
N ILE A 304 6.94 -1.62 12.49
CA ILE A 304 6.25 -0.46 11.93
C ILE A 304 5.74 -0.83 10.54
N GLN A 305 4.43 -0.82 10.36
CA GLN A 305 3.76 -1.26 9.15
C GLN A 305 3.20 -0.09 8.34
N GLY A 306 2.90 -0.33 7.06
CA GLY A 306 2.16 0.60 6.20
C GLY A 306 2.96 1.79 5.68
N LEU A 307 4.29 1.80 5.83
CA LEU A 307 5.14 2.84 5.25
C LEU A 307 5.19 2.70 3.73
N ASN A 308 5.01 3.81 3.03
CA ASN A 308 5.14 3.89 1.58
C ASN A 308 6.58 3.62 1.11
N TYR A 309 6.76 3.36 -0.18
CA TYR A 309 8.09 3.36 -0.78
C TYR A 309 8.78 4.69 -0.54
N GLY A 310 10.01 4.63 -0.07
CA GLY A 310 10.77 5.83 0.25
C GLY A 310 11.89 5.60 1.24
N LYS A 311 12.63 6.69 1.52
CA LYS A 311 13.74 6.72 2.46
C LYS A 311 13.30 7.36 3.76
N TYR A 312 13.69 6.73 4.85
CA TYR A 312 13.32 7.11 6.21
C TYR A 312 14.53 6.99 7.13
N TYR A 313 14.42 7.57 8.31
CA TYR A 313 15.30 7.22 9.42
C TYR A 313 14.50 7.19 10.74
N ILE A 314 15.02 6.39 11.68
CA ILE A 314 14.53 6.35 13.05
C ILE A 314 15.61 6.87 13.99
N LYS A 315 15.20 7.59 15.04
CA LYS A 315 16.09 8.14 16.08
C LYS A 315 15.49 7.86 17.44
N GLU A 316 16.34 7.46 18.39
CA GLU A 316 15.92 7.31 19.77
C GLU A 316 15.70 8.71 20.40
N ILE A 317 14.56 8.87 21.09
CA ILE A 317 14.17 10.11 21.79
C ILE A 317 14.12 9.94 23.31
N ALA A 318 14.03 8.70 23.79
CA ALA A 318 14.20 8.35 25.22
C ALA A 318 14.76 6.93 25.32
N PRO A 319 15.79 6.68 26.13
CA PRO A 319 16.34 5.35 26.34
C PRO A 319 15.40 4.51 27.22
N GLY A 320 15.60 3.20 27.21
CA GLY A 320 15.07 2.31 28.21
C GLY A 320 15.73 2.54 29.58
N THR A 321 15.11 2.05 30.64
CA THR A 321 15.60 2.23 32.00
C THR A 321 17.00 1.67 32.16
N GLY A 322 17.93 2.47 32.69
CA GLY A 322 19.30 2.05 32.94
C GLY A 322 20.21 2.09 31.70
N TYR A 323 19.75 2.69 30.60
CA TYR A 323 20.54 2.88 29.39
C TYR A 323 20.84 4.36 29.10
N THR A 324 21.96 4.61 28.41
CA THR A 324 22.30 5.94 27.89
C THR A 324 21.57 6.19 26.57
N LEU A 325 21.16 7.45 26.32
CA LEU A 325 20.48 7.84 25.08
C LEU A 325 21.41 7.65 23.87
N ASN A 326 20.92 6.96 22.84
CA ASN A 326 21.59 6.82 21.55
C ASN A 326 21.11 7.90 20.58
N ASN A 327 21.97 8.88 20.28
CA ASN A 327 21.63 10.04 19.45
C ASN A 327 21.76 9.79 17.93
N ASN A 328 22.12 8.59 17.49
CA ASN A 328 22.35 8.27 16.09
C ASN A 328 21.04 8.22 15.29
N LYS A 329 21.11 8.62 14.02
CA LYS A 329 20.05 8.39 13.02
C LYS A 329 20.30 7.04 12.33
N TYR A 330 19.28 6.20 12.26
CA TYR A 330 19.34 4.89 11.62
C TYR A 330 18.48 4.92 10.36
N TYR A 331 19.14 4.98 9.21
CA TYR A 331 18.50 5.11 7.91
C TYR A 331 18.07 3.74 7.36
N PHE A 332 16.93 3.73 6.69
CA PHE A 332 16.43 2.58 5.94
C PHE A 332 15.60 3.02 4.75
N GLU A 333 15.32 2.10 3.83
CA GLU A 333 14.54 2.36 2.62
C GLU A 333 13.52 1.24 2.41
N ILE A 334 12.28 1.60 2.12
CA ILE A 334 11.22 0.70 1.65
C ILE A 334 11.25 0.76 0.13
N THR A 335 11.55 -0.35 -0.53
CA THR A 335 11.57 -0.48 -1.98
C THR A 335 10.67 -1.63 -2.42
N LYS A 336 10.35 -1.70 -3.71
CA LYS A 336 9.56 -2.83 -4.28
C LYS A 336 10.29 -4.18 -4.15
N GLU A 337 11.62 -4.18 -4.05
CA GLU A 337 12.45 -5.36 -3.85
C GLU A 337 12.63 -5.71 -2.37
N ASN A 338 12.50 -4.71 -1.47
CA ASN A 338 12.65 -4.90 -0.03
C ASN A 338 11.63 -4.05 0.73
N THR A 339 10.46 -4.62 0.97
CA THR A 339 9.39 -3.97 1.75
C THR A 339 9.51 -4.23 3.26
N THR A 340 10.46 -5.09 3.70
CA THR A 340 10.62 -5.51 5.09
C THR A 340 12.06 -5.38 5.59
N PRO A 341 12.67 -4.17 5.56
CA PRO A 341 14.01 -3.95 6.07
C PRO A 341 14.09 -4.23 7.58
N LYS A 342 15.30 -4.59 8.05
CA LYS A 342 15.56 -4.88 9.45
C LYS A 342 16.67 -3.97 9.97
N LEU A 343 16.49 -3.46 11.19
CA LEU A 343 17.48 -2.68 11.89
C LEU A 343 17.80 -3.29 13.24
N THR A 344 19.09 -3.29 13.61
CA THR A 344 19.55 -3.59 14.96
C THR A 344 20.16 -2.34 15.56
N ILE A 345 19.64 -1.91 16.72
CA ILE A 345 20.05 -0.67 17.40
C ILE A 345 20.57 -1.04 18.78
N GLU A 346 21.83 -0.65 19.04
CA GLU A 346 22.50 -0.93 20.31
C GLU A 346 22.36 0.23 21.27
N ASN A 347 22.18 -0.07 22.58
CA ASN A 347 22.36 0.92 23.64
C ASN A 347 23.36 0.41 24.68
N LYS A 348 24.07 1.37 25.24
CA LYS A 348 25.04 1.10 26.30
C LYS A 348 24.35 1.25 27.66
N VAL A 349 24.48 0.20 28.49
CA VAL A 349 24.01 0.25 29.87
C VAL A 349 24.76 1.34 30.66
N ILE A 350 24.07 1.99 31.59
CA ILE A 350 24.72 2.87 32.55
C ILE A 350 25.54 2.02 33.50
N GLU A 351 26.79 2.41 33.68
CA GLU A 351 27.72 1.76 34.62
C GLU A 351 28.27 2.79 35.57
N LYS A 352 28.38 2.40 36.86
CA LYS A 352 28.97 3.24 37.89
C LYS A 352 30.28 2.66 38.43
N GLU A 353 31.28 3.48 38.58
CA GLU A 353 32.49 3.14 39.31
C GLU A 353 32.26 3.27 40.81
N ILE A 354 32.45 2.19 41.57
CA ILE A 354 32.31 2.11 43.02
C ILE A 354 33.68 1.92 43.64
N ILE A 355 34.08 2.89 44.49
CA ILE A 355 35.29 2.78 45.28
C ILE A 355 34.90 2.43 46.71
N ILE A 356 35.34 1.28 47.20
CA ILE A 356 35.13 0.83 48.57
C ILE A 356 36.42 0.96 49.35
N LYS A 357 36.45 1.84 50.38
CA LYS A 357 37.52 1.98 51.32
C LYS A 357 37.21 1.17 52.59
N LYS A 358 37.94 0.11 52.80
CA LYS A 358 37.77 -0.77 53.94
C LYS A 358 38.84 -0.46 55.01
N ILE A 359 38.41 -0.13 56.21
CA ILE A 359 39.26 0.20 57.34
C ILE A 359 38.81 -0.55 58.60
N TYR A 360 39.70 -0.76 59.57
CA TYR A 360 39.43 -1.38 60.85
C TYR A 360 40.15 -0.62 61.98
N GLY A 361 39.59 -0.64 63.19
CA GLY A 361 40.22 0.11 64.25
C GLY A 361 39.33 0.25 65.51
N THR A 362 39.80 1.10 66.43
CA THR A 362 39.10 1.48 67.68
C THR A 362 39.30 2.97 67.97
N ASN A 363 38.33 3.59 68.65
CA ASN A 363 38.46 4.97 69.19
C ASN A 363 38.98 6.02 68.20
N ASN A 364 38.43 6.07 67.05
CA ASN A 364 38.81 6.96 65.93
C ASN A 364 40.19 6.69 65.28
N ASN A 365 40.92 5.69 65.73
CA ASN A 365 42.15 5.23 65.06
C ASN A 365 41.83 4.07 64.12
N PHE A 366 41.69 4.38 62.81
CA PHE A 366 41.39 3.40 61.76
C PHE A 366 42.58 3.33 60.79
N ILE A 367 42.95 2.11 60.41
CA ILE A 367 43.93 1.84 59.38
C ILE A 367 43.35 1.03 58.25
N PRO A 368 43.92 1.03 57.06
CA PRO A 368 43.46 0.18 55.95
C PRO A 368 43.35 -1.31 56.35
N GLU A 369 42.28 -1.97 55.88
CA GLU A 369 42.07 -3.41 56.09
C GLU A 369 42.34 -4.17 54.78
N PRO A 370 43.51 -4.69 54.52
CA PRO A 370 43.86 -5.37 53.29
C PRO A 370 43.33 -6.81 53.28
N ASN A 371 43.25 -7.41 52.09
CA ASN A 371 42.92 -8.81 51.89
C ASN A 371 41.54 -9.25 52.38
N ILE A 372 40.58 -8.31 52.54
CA ILE A 372 39.23 -8.61 52.99
C ILE A 372 38.35 -8.94 51.76
N SER A 373 37.69 -10.10 51.81
CA SER A 373 36.83 -10.59 50.76
C SER A 373 35.37 -10.22 50.99
N PHE A 374 34.72 -9.83 49.89
CA PHE A 374 33.29 -9.53 49.84
C PHE A 374 32.61 -10.30 48.68
N ASN A 375 31.41 -10.79 48.90
CA ASN A 375 30.56 -11.28 47.85
C ASN A 375 29.56 -10.18 47.44
N ILE A 376 29.37 -10.06 46.12
CA ILE A 376 28.34 -9.21 45.51
C ILE A 376 27.19 -10.11 45.06
N TYR A 377 25.96 -9.65 45.37
CA TYR A 377 24.72 -10.28 44.96
C TYR A 377 23.85 -9.23 44.25
N ASN A 378 23.05 -9.66 43.25
CA ASN A 378 22.03 -8.82 42.63
C ASN A 378 20.79 -8.64 43.55
N SER A 379 19.76 -7.94 43.07
CA SER A 379 18.53 -7.71 43.82
C SER A 379 17.73 -8.99 44.10
N GLN A 380 17.88 -10.03 43.26
CA GLN A 380 17.29 -11.35 43.43
C GLN A 380 18.08 -12.22 44.39
N ASN A 381 19.16 -11.68 45.03
CA ASN A 381 20.07 -12.35 45.90
C ASN A 381 20.86 -13.50 45.21
N GLU A 382 21.08 -13.38 43.89
CA GLU A 382 21.94 -14.29 43.14
C GLU A 382 23.39 -13.81 43.25
N PHE A 383 24.33 -14.77 43.43
CA PHE A 383 25.76 -14.46 43.51
C PHE A 383 26.31 -14.00 42.16
N ILE A 384 27.01 -12.85 42.14
CA ILE A 384 27.65 -12.32 40.95
C ILE A 384 29.13 -12.62 40.96
N LYS A 385 29.88 -12.16 41.97
CA LYS A 385 31.33 -12.34 42.08
C LYS A 385 31.84 -12.08 43.48
N THR A 386 33.05 -12.58 43.77
CA THR A 386 33.83 -12.24 44.96
C THR A 386 34.86 -11.18 44.58
N ILE A 387 35.02 -10.16 45.43
CA ILE A 387 36.02 -9.09 45.31
C ILE A 387 36.83 -8.99 46.58
N LYS A 388 38.04 -8.40 46.51
CA LYS A 388 39.00 -8.38 47.62
C LYS A 388 39.69 -7.06 47.71
N THR A 389 39.90 -6.52 48.94
CA THR A 389 40.67 -5.31 49.16
C THR A 389 42.17 -5.53 48.85
N ASN A 390 42.79 -4.47 48.25
CA ASN A 390 44.21 -4.39 48.02
C ASN A 390 44.97 -4.01 49.32
N GLU A 391 46.28 -3.78 49.22
CA GLU A 391 47.13 -3.44 50.37
C GLU A 391 46.74 -2.10 51.04
N GLU A 392 46.15 -1.17 50.29
CA GLU A 392 45.62 0.09 50.80
C GLU A 392 44.20 -0.02 51.35
N GLY A 393 43.64 -1.26 51.41
CA GLY A 393 42.26 -1.50 51.85
C GLY A 393 41.21 -1.02 50.88
N LEU A 394 41.57 -0.85 49.57
CA LEU A 394 40.66 -0.35 48.52
C LEU A 394 40.16 -1.47 47.63
N ILE A 395 38.90 -1.33 47.17
CA ILE A 395 38.33 -2.04 46.06
C ILE A 395 37.83 -0.99 45.05
N ASN A 396 38.22 -1.13 43.78
CA ASN A 396 37.63 -0.40 42.68
C ASN A 396 36.90 -1.37 41.77
N ILE A 397 35.59 -1.18 41.62
CA ILE A 397 34.74 -2.01 40.78
C ILE A 397 33.83 -1.18 39.92
N LYS A 398 33.48 -1.70 38.77
CA LYS A 398 32.47 -1.13 37.87
C LYS A 398 31.27 -2.09 37.82
N LEU A 399 30.08 -1.57 38.09
CA LEU A 399 28.85 -2.33 38.10
C LEU A 399 27.84 -1.69 37.13
N PRO A 400 27.11 -2.50 36.36
CA PRO A 400 26.02 -2.00 35.52
C PRO A 400 24.84 -1.54 36.37
N TYR A 401 23.90 -0.79 35.77
CA TYR A 401 22.68 -0.31 36.39
C TYR A 401 21.95 -1.41 37.17
N GLY A 402 21.58 -1.11 38.42
CA GLY A 402 20.87 -2.05 39.30
C GLY A 402 21.14 -1.87 40.77
N THR A 403 20.59 -2.75 41.58
CA THR A 403 20.75 -2.78 43.03
C THR A 403 21.55 -4.01 43.42
N TYR A 404 22.60 -3.80 44.22
CA TYR A 404 23.52 -4.85 44.65
C TYR A 404 23.57 -4.93 46.14
N THR A 405 23.83 -6.13 46.66
CA THR A 405 24.12 -6.38 48.09
C THR A 405 25.57 -6.85 48.25
N LEU A 406 26.35 -6.10 48.99
CA LEU A 406 27.73 -6.45 49.35
C LEU A 406 27.73 -7.11 50.72
N LYS A 407 28.22 -8.36 50.80
CA LYS A 407 28.36 -9.13 52.04
C LYS A 407 29.84 -9.43 52.33
N GLN A 408 30.33 -9.02 53.51
CA GLN A 408 31.71 -9.27 53.96
C GLN A 408 31.89 -10.76 54.33
N LEU A 409 32.88 -11.40 53.72
CA LEU A 409 33.24 -12.83 53.99
C LEU A 409 34.27 -12.99 55.07
N THR A 410 35.38 -12.22 55.01
CA THR A 410 36.51 -12.28 55.90
C THR A 410 36.67 -10.98 56.68
N THR A 411 37.34 -11.04 57.80
CA THR A 411 37.71 -9.85 58.62
C THR A 411 39.04 -10.14 59.33
N THR A 412 39.76 -9.12 59.78
CA THR A 412 40.91 -9.22 60.67
C THR A 412 40.48 -9.87 62.01
N GLU A 413 41.31 -10.74 62.55
CA GLU A 413 41.04 -11.44 63.80
C GLU A 413 40.75 -10.45 64.95
N GLY A 414 39.72 -10.69 65.72
CA GLY A 414 39.27 -9.86 66.83
C GLY A 414 38.43 -8.66 66.40
N TYR A 415 38.01 -8.54 65.13
CA TYR A 415 37.12 -7.50 64.60
C TYR A 415 35.79 -8.07 64.10
N GLN A 416 34.74 -7.29 64.25
CA GLN A 416 33.39 -7.65 63.81
C GLN A 416 33.23 -7.34 62.33
N LYS A 417 32.60 -8.26 61.56
CA LYS A 417 32.19 -8.01 60.16
C LYS A 417 31.08 -6.95 60.18
N ILE A 418 31.03 -6.15 59.13
CA ILE A 418 29.92 -5.25 58.88
C ILE A 418 28.66 -6.04 58.47
N ASP A 419 27.50 -5.48 58.73
CA ASP A 419 26.24 -5.91 58.15
C ASP A 419 26.29 -5.78 56.60
N PRO A 420 25.50 -6.60 55.86
CA PRO A 420 25.38 -6.42 54.40
C PRO A 420 24.90 -5.00 54.08
N ILE A 421 25.53 -4.41 53.07
CA ILE A 421 25.16 -3.08 52.58
C ILE A 421 24.55 -3.15 51.19
N LYS A 422 23.68 -2.23 50.85
CA LYS A 422 23.15 -2.05 49.48
C LYS A 422 23.94 -1.00 48.75
N ILE A 423 24.19 -1.25 47.46
CA ILE A 423 24.79 -0.36 46.51
C ILE A 423 23.77 -0.12 45.40
N TYR A 424 23.53 1.13 45.04
CA TYR A 424 22.62 1.52 43.98
C TYR A 424 23.41 2.11 42.81
N VAL A 425 23.32 1.47 41.65
CA VAL A 425 23.91 1.97 40.42
C VAL A 425 22.83 2.68 39.61
N ASP A 426 23.00 3.97 39.50
CA ASP A 426 22.16 4.91 38.75
C ASP A 426 23.03 5.71 37.75
N ASP A 427 22.59 6.82 37.26
CA ASP A 427 23.27 7.70 36.30
C ASP A 427 24.36 8.60 36.90
N SER A 428 24.62 8.50 38.23
CA SER A 428 25.71 9.21 38.87
C SER A 428 27.08 8.59 38.54
N GLU A 429 28.10 9.39 38.31
CA GLU A 429 29.38 8.94 37.76
C GLU A 429 30.18 8.03 38.67
N LYS A 430 30.25 8.35 39.96
CA LYS A 430 31.12 7.68 40.92
C LYS A 430 30.56 7.70 42.34
N GLU A 431 30.84 6.62 43.09
CA GLU A 431 30.45 6.52 44.51
C GLU A 431 31.63 6.00 45.34
N GLU A 432 31.93 6.68 46.46
CA GLU A 432 32.92 6.24 47.43
C GLU A 432 32.25 5.81 48.74
N ILE A 433 32.50 4.56 49.17
CA ILE A 433 31.90 3.96 50.33
C ILE A 433 33.02 3.61 51.33
N THR A 434 32.94 4.17 52.56
CA THR A 434 33.87 3.79 53.65
C THR A 434 33.22 2.80 54.58
N LEU A 435 33.83 1.63 54.69
CA LEU A 435 33.36 0.51 55.54
C LEU A 435 34.30 0.29 56.71
N LYS A 436 33.78 0.31 57.95
CA LYS A 436 34.52 0.29 59.19
C LYS A 436 34.27 -1.01 59.95
N ASN A 437 35.31 -1.80 60.26
CA ASN A 437 35.19 -2.87 61.24
C ASN A 437 35.66 -2.37 62.62
N TYR A 438 34.86 -2.69 63.63
CA TYR A 438 35.19 -2.36 65.01
C TYR A 438 35.67 -3.60 65.77
N LYS A 439 36.54 -3.38 66.75
CA LYS A 439 37.04 -4.45 67.59
C LYS A 439 35.90 -5.12 68.38
N ILE A 440 35.89 -6.41 68.49
CA ILE A 440 34.95 -7.16 69.28
C ILE A 440 35.21 -6.88 70.76
N ASN A 441 34.27 -6.24 71.45
CA ASN A 441 34.33 -6.10 72.90
C ASN A 441 33.86 -7.43 73.51
N VAL A 442 34.81 -8.29 73.91
CA VAL A 442 34.50 -9.45 74.67
C VAL A 442 34.25 -8.99 76.12
N PRO A 443 33.02 -9.09 76.68
CA PRO A 443 32.81 -8.79 78.09
C PRO A 443 33.74 -9.65 78.91
N ASN A 444 34.45 -9.05 79.87
CA ASN A 444 35.40 -9.75 80.73
C ASN A 444 34.61 -10.59 81.77
N THR A 445 34.01 -11.70 81.30
CA THR A 445 33.14 -12.57 82.10
C THR A 445 33.88 -13.33 83.21
N LYS A 446 35.22 -13.35 83.14
CA LYS A 446 36.02 -14.02 84.17
C LYS A 446 35.99 -13.31 85.54
N THR A 447 35.89 -11.99 85.56
CA THR A 447 35.94 -11.27 86.83
C THR A 447 34.62 -11.27 87.59
N THR A 448 33.48 -11.32 86.91
CA THR A 448 32.16 -11.28 87.53
C THR A 448 31.73 -12.66 88.09
N ILE A 449 32.08 -13.74 87.44
CA ILE A 449 31.75 -15.06 87.92
C ILE A 449 32.62 -15.44 89.13
N ILE A 450 33.90 -15.12 89.11
CA ILE A 450 34.85 -15.42 90.25
C ILE A 450 34.47 -14.53 91.43
N SER A 451 34.19 -13.26 91.29
CA SER A 451 33.77 -12.42 92.40
C SER A 451 32.42 -12.83 93.01
N THR A 452 31.46 -13.28 92.16
CA THR A 452 30.18 -13.75 92.60
C THR A 452 30.29 -15.13 93.35
N LEU A 453 31.18 -16.01 92.88
CA LEU A 453 31.49 -17.27 93.54
C LEU A 453 32.24 -17.00 94.88
N ILE A 454 33.23 -16.13 94.96
CA ILE A 454 33.93 -15.74 96.16
C ILE A 454 32.97 -15.13 97.16
N ASN A 455 32.07 -14.23 96.73
CA ASN A 455 31.07 -13.61 97.64
C ASN A 455 30.06 -14.63 98.12
N LYS A 456 29.64 -15.60 97.30
CA LYS A 456 28.77 -16.70 97.80
C LYS A 456 29.51 -17.67 98.78
N LEU A 457 30.82 -17.94 98.50
CA LEU A 457 31.60 -18.75 99.45
C LEU A 457 31.83 -18.03 100.77
N CYS A 458 32.10 -16.72 100.81
CA CYS A 458 32.20 -15.92 101.98
C CYS A 458 30.92 -15.87 102.79
N GLN A 459 29.73 -15.78 102.11
CA GLN A 459 28.44 -15.88 102.82
C GLN A 459 28.15 -17.24 103.37
N LEU A 460 28.49 -18.32 102.71
CA LEU A 460 28.40 -19.69 103.21
C LEU A 460 29.32 -19.97 104.43
N LEU A 461 30.57 -19.44 104.39
CA LEU A 461 31.50 -19.52 105.55
C LEU A 461 31.01 -18.71 106.76
N LYS A 462 30.31 -17.59 106.59
CA LYS A 462 29.74 -16.84 107.64
C LYS A 462 28.52 -17.56 108.27
N LEU A 463 27.78 -18.38 107.56
CA LEU A 463 26.65 -19.21 108.05
C LEU A 463 27.14 -20.51 108.76
N LEU A 464 28.36 -20.90 108.64
CA LEU A 464 28.90 -22.04 109.32
C LEU A 464 29.70 -21.72 110.61
N LEU A 465 29.82 -20.45 110.97
CA LEU A 465 30.54 -19.91 112.15
C LEU A 465 29.66 -19.30 113.19
N PHE A 466 28.36 -19.58 113.18
CA PHE A 466 27.40 -19.31 114.25
C PHE A 466 26.70 -20.61 114.68
#